data_a421139419e02e2a2c8a1ac1983e1cdd
#
_entry.id   a421139419e02e2a2c8a1ac1983e1cdd
#
_cell.length_a   1.000
_cell.length_b   1.000
_cell.length_c   1.000
_cell.angle_alpha   90.00
_cell.angle_beta   90.00
_cell.angle_gamma   90.00
#
_symmetry.space_group_name_H-M   'P 1'
#
loop_
_entity.id
_entity.type
_entity.pdbx_description
1 polymer ?
#
loop_
_entity_poly.entity_id
_entity_poly.type
_entity_poly.pdbx_seq_one_letter_code
_entity_poly.pdbx_strand_id
1 'polypeptide(L)'
;MFDGWACDERVTRFLTWTPHDSPQLTAALLKDWCAAYENPSTYNWAIEWDGRLIGNISVVQTSDRSEWAELGYCLGHAYWNQGLMTEAVRAVLGYLFEEVGCHRIGLSHAVRNPASGRVARKCGMTYEGTRRALFRAASGEFLDIAEYGMLRAEWDAAGASE
;
A
#
# COMPACT_ATOMS: atom_id res chain seq x y z
N MET A 1 -0.59 13.66 -10.19
CA MET A 1 0.27 12.51 -9.91
C MET A 1 1.72 12.78 -10.30
N PHE A 2 2.03 13.10 -11.55
CA PHE A 2 3.41 13.29 -12.01
C PHE A 2 4.19 14.27 -11.12
N ASP A 3 3.85 15.55 -11.12
CA ASP A 3 4.54 16.60 -10.33
C ASP A 3 4.41 16.43 -8.81
N GLY A 4 3.52 15.56 -8.34
CA GLY A 4 3.24 15.42 -6.91
C GLY A 4 4.07 14.33 -6.23
N TRP A 5 4.30 13.21 -6.90
CA TRP A 5 4.97 12.07 -6.26
C TRP A 5 5.56 11.02 -7.22
N ALA A 6 5.09 10.92 -8.47
CA ALA A 6 5.56 9.88 -9.37
C ALA A 6 6.99 10.13 -9.89
N CYS A 7 7.44 11.39 -9.94
CA CYS A 7 8.82 11.76 -10.31
C CYS A 7 9.75 11.97 -9.09
N ASP A 8 9.27 11.76 -7.86
CA ASP A 8 10.05 12.02 -6.65
C ASP A 8 10.83 10.77 -6.23
N GLU A 9 12.16 10.83 -6.29
CA GLU A 9 13.06 9.73 -5.88
C GLU A 9 12.87 9.30 -4.42
N ARG A 10 12.48 10.24 -3.55
CA ARG A 10 12.22 9.92 -2.13
C ARG A 10 11.03 9.00 -1.98
N VAL A 11 10.01 9.16 -2.83
CA VAL A 11 8.81 8.33 -2.85
C VAL A 11 9.10 6.97 -3.47
N THR A 12 9.83 6.94 -4.59
CA THR A 12 10.06 5.72 -5.37
C THR A 12 11.18 4.83 -4.85
N ARG A 13 12.02 5.32 -3.94
CA ARG A 13 13.24 4.66 -3.46
C ARG A 13 13.05 3.19 -3.06
N PHE A 14 11.90 2.83 -2.50
CA PHE A 14 11.61 1.48 -2.00
C PHE A 14 10.48 0.81 -2.82
N LEU A 15 10.14 1.35 -3.99
CA LEU A 15 9.12 0.82 -4.87
C LEU A 15 9.72 -0.07 -5.96
N THR A 16 8.85 -0.73 -6.71
CA THR A 16 9.22 -1.61 -7.84
C THR A 16 9.59 -0.85 -9.10
N TRP A 17 9.37 0.46 -9.14
CA TRP A 17 9.56 1.32 -10.30
C TRP A 17 10.40 2.56 -9.96
N THR A 18 11.10 3.07 -10.97
CA THR A 18 11.91 4.29 -10.90
C THR A 18 11.06 5.55 -11.05
N PRO A 19 11.54 6.73 -10.61
CA PRO A 19 10.84 7.97 -10.87
C PRO A 19 10.44 8.09 -12.34
N HIS A 20 9.21 8.53 -12.59
CA HIS A 20 8.76 8.78 -13.96
C HIS A 20 9.54 9.95 -14.55
N ASP A 21 10.01 9.80 -15.75
CA ASP A 21 10.78 10.81 -16.51
C ASP A 21 9.87 11.73 -17.32
N SER A 22 8.60 11.38 -17.50
CA SER A 22 7.66 12.15 -18.29
C SER A 22 6.21 12.06 -17.82
N PRO A 23 5.40 13.12 -18.00
CA PRO A 23 3.96 13.08 -17.74
C PRO A 23 3.24 12.03 -18.58
N GLN A 24 3.75 11.72 -19.79
CA GLN A 24 3.18 10.72 -20.69
C GLN A 24 3.26 9.31 -20.09
N LEU A 25 4.37 8.96 -19.45
CA LEU A 25 4.51 7.69 -18.74
C LEU A 25 3.48 7.58 -17.60
N THR A 26 3.33 8.64 -16.82
CA THR A 26 2.30 8.67 -15.76
C THR A 26 0.89 8.55 -16.32
N ALA A 27 0.58 9.22 -17.43
CA ALA A 27 -0.73 9.14 -18.07
C ALA A 27 -1.03 7.74 -18.60
N ALA A 28 -0.04 7.06 -19.19
CA ALA A 28 -0.18 5.68 -19.63
C ALA A 28 -0.49 4.74 -18.46
N LEU A 29 0.25 4.84 -17.37
CA LEU A 29 0.01 4.06 -16.15
C LEU A 29 -1.41 4.29 -15.58
N LEU A 30 -1.85 5.54 -15.51
CA LEU A 30 -3.21 5.85 -15.03
C LEU A 30 -4.30 5.27 -15.95
N LYS A 31 -4.07 5.27 -17.26
CA LYS A 31 -4.97 4.63 -18.22
C LYS A 31 -5.07 3.13 -17.97
N ASP A 32 -3.93 2.47 -17.74
CA ASP A 32 -3.90 1.03 -17.44
C ASP A 32 -4.60 0.72 -16.12
N TRP A 33 -4.40 1.54 -15.09
CA TRP A 33 -5.11 1.41 -13.82
C TRP A 33 -6.63 1.58 -13.98
N CYS A 34 -7.08 2.55 -14.78
CA CYS A 34 -8.50 2.73 -15.06
C CYS A 34 -9.08 1.52 -15.82
N ALA A 35 -8.36 0.99 -16.81
CA ALA A 35 -8.80 -0.19 -17.54
C ALA A 35 -8.84 -1.46 -16.67
N ALA A 36 -7.94 -1.56 -15.68
CA ALA A 36 -7.90 -2.70 -14.77
C ALA A 36 -9.17 -2.84 -13.91
N TYR A 37 -9.95 -1.77 -13.69
CA TYR A 37 -11.22 -1.83 -12.97
C TYR A 37 -12.34 -2.61 -13.69
N GLU A 38 -12.16 -2.97 -14.95
CA GLU A 38 -13.04 -3.92 -15.64
C GLU A 38 -12.95 -5.33 -15.02
N ASN A 39 -11.85 -5.64 -14.34
CA ASN A 39 -11.69 -6.85 -13.55
C ASN A 39 -12.20 -6.61 -12.11
N PRO A 40 -13.27 -7.32 -11.66
CA PRO A 40 -13.86 -7.12 -10.33
C PRO A 40 -12.91 -7.48 -9.16
N SER A 41 -11.81 -8.21 -9.43
CA SER A 41 -10.78 -8.52 -8.43
C SER A 41 -9.67 -7.46 -8.36
N THR A 42 -9.82 -6.33 -9.04
CA THR A 42 -8.86 -5.22 -8.97
C THR A 42 -9.26 -4.21 -7.90
N TYR A 43 -8.38 -4.01 -6.95
CA TYR A 43 -8.56 -3.06 -5.86
C TYR A 43 -7.43 -2.04 -5.87
N ASN A 44 -7.74 -0.82 -6.29
CA ASN A 44 -6.80 0.29 -6.31
C ASN A 44 -7.56 1.60 -5.99
N TRP A 45 -7.13 2.34 -5.02
CA TRP A 45 -7.76 3.58 -4.60
C TRP A 45 -6.82 4.75 -4.72
N ALA A 46 -7.32 5.86 -5.24
CA ALA A 46 -6.69 7.15 -5.18
C ALA A 46 -6.85 7.73 -3.77
N ILE A 47 -5.79 8.30 -3.22
CA ILE A 47 -5.85 9.09 -2.00
C ILE A 47 -5.95 10.56 -2.41
N GLU A 48 -7.09 11.18 -2.10
CA GLU A 48 -7.35 12.59 -2.38
C GLU A 48 -7.29 13.41 -1.09
N TRP A 49 -6.66 14.57 -1.17
CA TRP A 49 -6.63 15.57 -0.12
C TRP A 49 -6.82 16.95 -0.72
N ASP A 50 -7.86 17.67 -0.30
CA ASP A 50 -8.20 19.02 -0.77
C ASP A 50 -8.25 19.10 -2.32
N GLY A 51 -8.96 18.16 -2.96
CA GLY A 51 -9.11 18.06 -4.42
C GLY A 51 -7.84 17.66 -5.17
N ARG A 52 -6.80 17.18 -4.47
CA ARG A 52 -5.54 16.77 -5.08
C ARG A 52 -5.27 15.29 -4.87
N LEU A 53 -4.86 14.61 -5.93
CA LEU A 53 -4.36 13.24 -5.84
C LEU A 53 -2.98 13.25 -5.18
N ILE A 54 -2.90 12.76 -3.94
CA ILE A 54 -1.68 12.79 -3.12
C ILE A 54 -0.98 11.44 -3.00
N GLY A 55 -1.63 10.34 -3.40
CA GLY A 55 -1.08 9.00 -3.32
C GLY A 55 -2.07 7.97 -3.82
N ASN A 56 -1.71 6.71 -3.65
CA ASN A 56 -2.62 5.58 -3.86
C ASN A 56 -2.38 4.46 -2.86
N ILE A 57 -3.37 3.58 -2.73
CA ILE A 57 -3.30 2.31 -2.01
C ILE A 57 -3.97 1.24 -2.87
N SER A 58 -3.39 0.06 -2.94
CA SER A 58 -3.88 -1.03 -3.78
C SER A 58 -3.66 -2.39 -3.13
N VAL A 59 -4.44 -3.37 -3.56
CA VAL A 59 -4.12 -4.78 -3.35
C VAL A 59 -3.11 -5.18 -4.42
N VAL A 60 -1.90 -5.54 -4.02
CA VAL A 60 -0.79 -5.91 -4.92
C VAL A 60 -0.72 -7.41 -5.17
N GLN A 61 -1.26 -8.21 -4.25
CA GLN A 61 -1.42 -9.65 -4.37
C GLN A 61 -2.70 -10.09 -3.68
N THR A 62 -3.35 -11.13 -4.18
CA THR A 62 -4.55 -11.71 -3.59
C THR A 62 -4.64 -13.20 -3.89
N SER A 63 -5.39 -13.92 -3.06
CA SER A 63 -5.74 -15.33 -3.26
C SER A 63 -7.15 -15.57 -2.75
N ASP A 64 -8.09 -15.75 -3.65
CA ASP A 64 -9.49 -16.07 -3.31
C ASP A 64 -9.60 -17.39 -2.53
N ARG A 65 -8.79 -18.39 -2.90
CA ARG A 65 -8.77 -19.67 -2.20
C ARG A 65 -8.40 -19.56 -0.72
N SER A 66 -7.51 -18.62 -0.38
CA SER A 66 -7.00 -18.39 0.97
C SER A 66 -7.61 -17.15 1.62
N GLU A 67 -8.53 -16.48 0.93
CA GLU A 67 -9.22 -15.27 1.39
C GLU A 67 -8.21 -14.23 1.91
N TRP A 68 -7.13 -14.02 1.14
CA TRP A 68 -5.97 -13.23 1.54
C TRP A 68 -5.67 -12.12 0.53
N ALA A 69 -5.30 -10.96 1.05
CA ALA A 69 -4.87 -9.81 0.28
C ALA A 69 -3.60 -9.18 0.87
N GLU A 70 -2.72 -8.64 0.00
CA GLU A 70 -1.58 -7.83 0.43
C GLU A 70 -1.71 -6.40 -0.08
N LEU A 71 -1.50 -5.44 0.82
CA LEU A 71 -1.57 -4.02 0.53
C LEU A 71 -0.22 -3.46 0.11
N GLY A 72 -0.26 -2.61 -0.91
CA GLY A 72 0.83 -1.72 -1.29
C GLY A 72 0.32 -0.29 -1.42
N TYR A 73 1.18 0.69 -1.12
CA TYR A 73 0.80 2.10 -1.21
C TYR A 73 1.99 3.01 -1.46
N CYS A 74 1.69 4.21 -1.94
CA CYS A 74 2.62 5.33 -1.92
C CYS A 74 1.89 6.64 -1.61
N LEU A 75 2.64 7.60 -1.06
CA LEU A 75 2.14 8.91 -0.68
C LEU A 75 3.18 9.97 -1.05
N GLY A 76 2.73 11.07 -1.60
CA GLY A 76 3.57 12.21 -1.90
C GLY A 76 4.35 12.71 -0.67
N HIS A 77 5.63 13.03 -0.86
CA HIS A 77 6.53 13.41 0.22
C HIS A 77 6.00 14.56 1.09
N ALA A 78 5.34 15.55 0.49
CA ALA A 78 4.77 16.70 1.20
C ALA A 78 3.69 16.31 2.24
N TYR A 79 3.14 15.11 2.12
CA TYR A 79 2.04 14.60 2.96
C TYR A 79 2.49 13.55 3.99
N TRP A 80 3.80 13.32 4.09
CA TRP A 80 4.34 12.36 5.06
C TRP A 80 4.21 12.86 6.51
N ASN A 81 4.20 11.92 7.45
CA ASN A 81 4.13 12.14 8.91
C ASN A 81 2.89 12.92 9.40
N GLN A 82 1.82 13.00 8.61
CA GLN A 82 0.57 13.68 8.95
C GLN A 82 -0.57 12.71 9.34
N GLY A 83 -0.31 11.40 9.36
CA GLY A 83 -1.32 10.38 9.69
C GLY A 83 -2.16 9.91 8.50
N LEU A 84 -2.15 10.61 7.37
CA LEU A 84 -3.01 10.38 6.22
C LEU A 84 -2.93 8.93 5.69
N MET A 85 -1.73 8.35 5.57
CA MET A 85 -1.61 6.96 5.13
C MET A 85 -2.17 5.98 6.16
N THR A 86 -2.06 6.26 7.46
CA THR A 86 -2.66 5.41 8.49
C THR A 86 -4.18 5.42 8.41
N GLU A 87 -4.79 6.58 8.17
CA GLU A 87 -6.23 6.74 7.95
C GLU A 87 -6.67 5.97 6.70
N ALA A 88 -5.99 6.16 5.56
CA ALA A 88 -6.30 5.47 4.32
C ALA A 88 -6.19 3.94 4.45
N VAL A 89 -5.13 3.43 5.11
CA VAL A 89 -4.96 1.98 5.33
C VAL A 89 -6.09 1.44 6.22
N ARG A 90 -6.50 2.13 7.29
CA ARG A 90 -7.63 1.69 8.13
C ARG A 90 -8.94 1.61 7.35
N ALA A 91 -9.24 2.59 6.52
CA ALA A 91 -10.43 2.57 5.67
C ALA A 91 -10.43 1.38 4.71
N VAL A 92 -9.28 1.09 4.10
CA VAL A 92 -9.14 -0.05 3.18
C VAL A 92 -9.19 -1.40 3.93
N LEU A 93 -8.61 -1.50 5.13
CA LEU A 93 -8.74 -2.69 5.99
C LEU A 93 -10.21 -2.98 6.28
N GLY A 94 -10.99 -1.97 6.69
CA GLY A 94 -12.43 -2.10 6.92
C GLY A 94 -13.14 -2.63 5.68
N TYR A 95 -12.95 -2.02 4.53
CA TYR A 95 -13.54 -2.46 3.27
C TYR A 95 -13.19 -3.91 2.91
N LEU A 96 -11.92 -4.29 3.01
CA LEU A 96 -11.47 -5.62 2.65
C LEU A 96 -11.97 -6.70 3.64
N PHE A 97 -12.06 -6.38 4.92
CA PHE A 97 -12.61 -7.32 5.89
C PHE A 97 -14.14 -7.40 5.83
N GLU A 98 -14.84 -6.29 5.75
CA GLU A 98 -16.30 -6.24 5.91
C GLU A 98 -17.03 -6.49 4.60
N GLU A 99 -16.59 -5.91 3.48
CA GLU A 99 -17.29 -5.98 2.20
C GLU A 99 -16.71 -7.09 1.28
N VAL A 100 -15.38 -7.25 1.25
CA VAL A 100 -14.75 -8.28 0.41
C VAL A 100 -14.69 -9.64 1.12
N GLY A 101 -14.65 -9.65 2.46
CA GLY A 101 -14.66 -10.87 3.27
C GLY A 101 -13.30 -11.52 3.40
N CYS A 102 -12.20 -10.76 3.31
CA CYS A 102 -10.87 -11.31 3.53
C CYS A 102 -10.75 -11.93 4.93
N HIS A 103 -10.08 -13.10 5.00
CA HIS A 103 -9.68 -13.73 6.27
C HIS A 103 -8.40 -13.09 6.82
N ARG A 104 -7.50 -12.66 5.92
CA ARG A 104 -6.19 -12.10 6.28
C ARG A 104 -5.80 -10.97 5.34
N ILE A 105 -5.20 -9.91 5.89
CA ILE A 105 -4.59 -8.83 5.12
C ILE A 105 -3.13 -8.70 5.53
N GLY A 106 -2.24 -8.72 4.54
CA GLY A 106 -0.80 -8.52 4.68
C GLY A 106 -0.39 -7.10 4.29
N LEU A 107 0.74 -6.67 4.83
CA LEU A 107 1.47 -5.48 4.44
C LEU A 107 2.96 -5.72 4.63
N SER A 108 3.73 -5.51 3.58
CA SER A 108 5.18 -5.65 3.66
C SER A 108 5.90 -4.35 3.30
N HIS A 109 7.11 -4.17 3.85
CA HIS A 109 7.92 -3.00 3.53
C HIS A 109 9.42 -3.31 3.67
N ALA A 110 10.25 -2.57 2.93
CA ALA A 110 11.69 -2.62 3.15
C ALA A 110 12.03 -2.23 4.59
N VAL A 111 12.85 -2.99 5.28
CA VAL A 111 13.31 -2.69 6.66
C VAL A 111 13.87 -1.27 6.76
N ARG A 112 14.51 -0.80 5.70
CA ARG A 112 15.04 0.57 5.57
C ARG A 112 13.98 1.65 5.36
N ASN A 113 12.69 1.27 5.28
CA ASN A 113 11.54 2.19 5.26
C ASN A 113 10.73 2.10 6.57
N PRO A 114 11.24 2.64 7.69
CA PRO A 114 10.56 2.55 8.98
C PRO A 114 9.22 3.31 9.02
N ALA A 115 8.97 4.20 8.05
CA ALA A 115 7.71 4.93 7.96
C ALA A 115 6.54 3.99 7.67
N SER A 116 6.69 3.06 6.71
CA SER A 116 5.68 2.03 6.42
C SER A 116 5.43 1.11 7.63
N GLY A 117 6.49 0.69 8.34
CA GLY A 117 6.33 -0.10 9.56
C GLY A 117 5.57 0.65 10.68
N ARG A 118 5.69 1.98 10.77
CA ARG A 118 4.87 2.77 11.70
C ARG A 118 3.39 2.80 11.29
N VAL A 119 3.10 2.84 9.99
CA VAL A 119 1.72 2.75 9.49
C VAL A 119 1.11 1.40 9.88
N ALA A 120 1.78 0.29 9.56
CA ALA A 120 1.31 -1.06 9.91
C ALA A 120 0.98 -1.18 11.40
N ARG A 121 1.92 -0.81 12.27
CA ARG A 121 1.71 -0.85 13.74
C ARG A 121 0.58 0.05 14.23
N LYS A 122 0.44 1.26 13.68
CA LYS A 122 -0.67 2.18 14.03
C LYS A 122 -2.04 1.66 13.57
N CYS A 123 -2.07 0.82 12.53
CA CYS A 123 -3.28 0.12 12.11
C CYS A 123 -3.56 -1.14 12.92
N GLY A 124 -2.72 -1.50 13.91
CA GLY A 124 -2.91 -2.68 14.74
C GLY A 124 -2.40 -3.98 14.11
N MET A 125 -1.65 -3.91 13.01
CA MET A 125 -1.10 -5.11 12.36
C MET A 125 0.04 -5.72 13.18
N THR A 126 0.08 -7.04 13.25
CA THR A 126 1.11 -7.82 13.94
C THR A 126 2.35 -7.98 13.07
N TYR A 127 3.54 -7.72 13.61
CA TYR A 127 4.81 -8.04 12.97
C TYR A 127 5.03 -9.55 12.95
N GLU A 128 5.31 -10.13 11.79
CA GLU A 128 5.43 -11.59 11.61
C GLU A 128 6.85 -12.06 11.30
N GLY A 129 7.73 -11.13 10.93
CA GLY A 129 9.11 -11.47 10.67
C GLY A 129 9.77 -10.62 9.59
N THR A 130 11.03 -10.95 9.33
CA THR A 130 11.81 -10.32 8.25
C THR A 130 12.38 -11.39 7.33
N ARG A 131 12.14 -11.24 6.03
CA ARG A 131 12.78 -12.04 4.99
C ARG A 131 13.98 -11.29 4.41
N ARG A 132 15.16 -11.92 4.48
CA ARG A 132 16.41 -11.30 4.02
C ARG A 132 16.50 -11.30 2.51
N ALA A 133 16.94 -10.18 1.93
CA ALA A 133 17.24 -9.99 0.50
C ALA A 133 16.10 -10.47 -0.43
N LEU A 134 14.84 -10.32 0.02
CA LEU A 134 13.68 -10.84 -0.70
C LEU A 134 13.32 -9.98 -1.91
N PHE A 135 13.47 -8.66 -1.79
CA PHE A 135 12.99 -7.71 -2.78
C PHE A 135 14.16 -7.03 -3.49
N ARG A 136 14.11 -6.99 -4.81
CA ARG A 136 15.08 -6.24 -5.62
C ARG A 136 14.47 -4.89 -5.99
N ALA A 137 14.97 -3.82 -5.40
CA ALA A 137 14.56 -2.46 -5.72
C ALA A 137 14.89 -2.10 -7.17
N ALA A 138 14.26 -1.06 -7.70
CA ALA A 138 14.53 -0.54 -9.04
C ALA A 138 16.00 -0.14 -9.24
N SER A 139 16.70 0.26 -8.16
CA SER A 139 18.15 0.51 -8.15
C SER A 139 19.02 -0.74 -8.37
N GLY A 140 18.42 -1.95 -8.32
CA GLY A 140 19.12 -3.24 -8.35
C GLY A 140 19.59 -3.76 -7.00
N GLU A 141 19.42 -2.99 -5.91
CA GLU A 141 19.76 -3.41 -4.54
C GLU A 141 18.77 -4.46 -4.03
N PHE A 142 19.26 -5.49 -3.33
CA PHE A 142 18.42 -6.44 -2.61
C PHE A 142 18.12 -5.92 -1.21
N LEU A 143 16.84 -5.89 -0.85
CA LEU A 143 16.35 -5.35 0.40
C LEU A 143 15.73 -6.44 1.28
N ASP A 144 15.98 -6.33 2.57
CA ASP A 144 15.26 -7.10 3.59
C ASP A 144 13.85 -6.54 3.74
N ILE A 145 12.86 -7.43 3.82
CA ILE A 145 11.45 -7.09 3.88
C ILE A 145 10.87 -7.51 5.23
N ALA A 146 10.35 -6.55 5.96
CA ALA A 146 9.55 -6.76 7.16
C ALA A 146 8.10 -7.02 6.76
N GLU A 147 7.50 -8.06 7.31
CA GLU A 147 6.14 -8.50 7.04
C GLU A 147 5.24 -8.27 8.25
N TYR A 148 4.06 -7.78 7.97
CA TYR A 148 2.98 -7.56 8.93
C TYR A 148 1.72 -8.20 8.43
N GLY A 149 0.90 -8.70 9.34
CA GLY A 149 -0.41 -9.26 9.05
C GLY A 149 -1.46 -8.82 10.03
N MET A 150 -2.72 -8.89 9.59
CA MET A 150 -3.90 -8.77 10.43
C MET A 150 -4.89 -9.85 10.02
N LEU A 151 -5.45 -10.55 11.00
CA LEU A 151 -6.49 -11.53 10.80
C LEU A 151 -7.88 -10.89 10.99
N ARG A 152 -8.90 -11.43 10.35
CA ARG A 152 -10.29 -11.00 10.53
C ARG A 152 -10.68 -10.95 12.00
N ALA A 153 -10.35 -11.97 12.78
CA ALA A 153 -10.68 -12.02 14.20
C ALA A 153 -10.02 -10.91 15.04
N GLU A 154 -8.84 -10.45 14.64
CA GLU A 154 -8.15 -9.32 15.30
C GLU A 154 -8.85 -7.99 14.98
N TRP A 155 -9.29 -7.82 13.73
CA TRP A 155 -10.10 -6.67 13.30
C TRP A 155 -11.42 -6.59 14.08
N ASP A 156 -12.18 -7.69 14.11
CA ASP A 156 -13.48 -7.76 14.79
C ASP A 156 -13.33 -7.47 16.30
N ALA A 157 -12.26 -7.98 16.95
CA ALA A 157 -11.99 -7.72 18.36
C ALA A 157 -11.63 -6.25 18.65
N ALA A 158 -10.93 -5.57 17.73
CA ALA A 158 -10.59 -4.15 17.87
C ALA A 158 -11.83 -3.26 17.76
N GLY A 159 -12.73 -3.51 16.80
CA GLY A 159 -13.98 -2.76 16.63
C GLY A 159 -15.00 -2.97 17.74
N ALA A 160 -14.95 -4.10 18.47
CA ALA A 160 -15.81 -4.36 19.62
C ALA A 160 -15.40 -3.59 20.89
N SER A 161 -14.25 -2.90 20.86
CA SER A 161 -13.65 -2.19 22.02
C SER A 161 -13.84 -0.67 21.97
N GLU A 162 -14.45 -0.16 20.88
CA GLU A 162 -14.85 1.25 20.70
C GLU A 162 -16.35 1.43 20.97
#